data_caa59e3f8777f023eb139a438288bbc8
#
_entry.id   caa59e3f8777f023eb139a438288bbc8
#
_cell.length_a   1.000
_cell.length_b   1.000
_cell.length_c   1.000
_cell.angle_alpha   90.00
_cell.angle_beta   90.00
_cell.angle_gamma   90.00
#
_symmetry.space_group_name_H-M   'P 1'
#
loop_
_entity.id
_entity.type
_entity.pdbx_description
1 polymer ?
#
loop_
_entity_poly.entity_id
_entity_poly.type
_entity_poly.pdbx_seq_one_letter_code
_entity_poly.pdbx_strand_id
1 'polypeptide(L)'
;MIVGIDLGTTHTVAAFGAAASDEIELLKIPQLVARGVVEPRELLPSVLYAPLESEGLVDPFAPPPFVEGELARLRAAEIPGRGIVSAKSWLSHAGVDRNAPILPWGNDDENVDVPHLSPVDASARYLARVKASLDQAEIKTNDVVLTVPASFDESARELTLEAATRVGLKVRLLEEPQAAFYDVMRRIGDDGLARLLDATNGEARILVCDVGGGTTDLSLLKVSRAPELTIDRIAAGRHLLLGGDN
;
A
#
# COMPACT_ATOMS: atom_id res chain seq x y z
N MET A 1 -1.08 20.69 -0.35
CA MET A 1 -0.21 19.57 0.05
C MET A 1 -0.23 18.52 -1.03
N ILE A 2 0.87 17.79 -1.20
CA ILE A 2 0.93 16.54 -1.96
C ILE A 2 0.86 15.41 -0.95
N VAL A 3 0.12 14.35 -1.26
CA VAL A 3 0.02 13.15 -0.41
C VAL A 3 0.53 11.96 -1.20
N GLY A 4 1.42 11.19 -0.62
CA GLY A 4 1.85 9.88 -1.10
C GLY A 4 1.24 8.79 -0.24
N ILE A 5 0.67 7.76 -0.87
CA ILE A 5 0.13 6.58 -0.19
C ILE A 5 0.83 5.35 -0.72
N ASP A 6 1.39 4.55 0.16
CA ASP A 6 1.83 3.20 -0.14
C ASP A 6 0.79 2.22 0.42
N LEU A 7 0.02 1.63 -0.49
CA LEU A 7 -0.91 0.55 -0.18
C LEU A 7 -0.14 -0.77 -0.20
N GLY A 8 0.57 -1.08 0.87
CA GLY A 8 1.44 -2.27 0.93
C GLY A 8 0.67 -3.56 1.23
N THR A 9 1.31 -4.71 0.94
CA THR A 9 0.75 -6.05 1.24
C THR A 9 0.57 -6.28 2.73
N THR A 10 1.54 -5.80 3.54
CA THR A 10 1.53 -5.96 5.02
C THR A 10 1.13 -4.69 5.75
N HIS A 11 1.52 -3.54 5.26
CA HIS A 11 1.21 -2.24 5.86
C HIS A 11 0.85 -1.21 4.81
N THR A 12 -0.11 -0.37 5.14
CA THR A 12 -0.43 0.85 4.39
C THR A 12 0.16 2.04 5.12
N VAL A 13 0.83 2.93 4.37
CA VAL A 13 1.49 4.13 4.90
C VAL A 13 1.07 5.32 4.07
N ALA A 14 0.93 6.47 4.71
CA ALA A 14 0.73 7.72 3.99
C ALA A 14 1.71 8.78 4.51
N ALA A 15 2.18 9.60 3.58
CA ALA A 15 3.04 10.74 3.87
C ALA A 15 2.52 11.98 3.14
N PHE A 16 2.82 13.16 3.65
CA PHE A 16 2.42 14.41 3.03
C PHE A 16 3.51 15.48 3.16
N GLY A 17 3.48 16.43 2.26
CA GLY A 17 4.40 17.56 2.25
C GLY A 17 3.91 18.68 1.34
N ALA A 18 4.50 19.86 1.45
CA ALA A 18 4.26 20.95 0.53
C ALA A 18 5.11 20.78 -0.74
N ALA A 19 4.57 21.12 -1.91
CA ALA A 19 5.26 20.96 -3.19
C ALA A 19 6.61 21.73 -3.28
N ALA A 20 6.78 22.78 -2.47
CA ALA A 20 7.99 23.61 -2.45
C ALA A 20 8.87 23.33 -1.22
N SER A 21 8.66 22.25 -0.50
CA SER A 21 9.39 21.89 0.72
C SER A 21 9.96 20.48 0.60
N ASP A 22 11.17 20.30 1.12
CA ASP A 22 11.79 18.97 1.27
C ASP A 22 11.31 18.25 2.53
N GLU A 23 10.50 18.91 3.36
CA GLU A 23 9.94 18.32 4.56
C GLU A 23 8.78 17.40 4.21
N ILE A 24 8.89 16.15 4.65
CA ILE A 24 7.88 15.10 4.49
C ILE A 24 7.52 14.59 5.87
N GLU A 25 6.23 14.56 6.16
CA GLU A 25 5.69 14.04 7.40
C GLU A 25 4.90 12.75 7.15
N LEU A 26 5.03 11.78 8.07
CA LEU A 26 4.20 10.58 8.05
C LEU A 26 2.84 10.86 8.70
N LEU A 27 1.77 10.45 8.03
CA LEU A 27 0.42 10.54 8.56
C LEU A 27 0.26 9.57 9.73
N LYS A 28 -0.21 10.07 10.86
CA LYS A 28 -0.59 9.22 11.99
C LYS A 28 -2.03 8.79 11.84
N ILE A 29 -2.24 7.48 11.72
CA ILE A 29 -3.53 6.84 11.47
C ILE A 29 -4.06 6.28 12.79
N PRO A 30 -5.15 6.82 13.35
CA PRO A 30 -5.79 6.29 14.55
C PRO A 30 -6.30 4.86 14.28
N GLN A 31 -5.97 3.92 15.15
CA GLN A 31 -6.36 2.53 15.01
C GLN A 31 -6.49 1.86 16.37
N LEU A 32 -7.28 0.80 16.44
CA LEU A 32 -7.36 -0.04 17.63
C LEU A 32 -6.05 -0.82 17.78
N VAL A 33 -5.43 -0.74 18.96
CA VAL A 33 -4.23 -1.52 19.34
C VAL A 33 -4.57 -2.60 20.37
N ALA A 34 -5.66 -2.42 21.11
CA ALA A 34 -6.27 -3.39 22.00
C ALA A 34 -7.77 -3.09 22.10
N ARG A 35 -8.53 -3.95 22.79
CA ARG A 35 -9.97 -3.76 22.98
C ARG A 35 -10.26 -2.41 23.64
N GLY A 36 -10.92 -1.50 22.92
CA GLY A 36 -11.28 -0.15 23.38
C GLY A 36 -10.10 0.81 23.52
N VAL A 37 -8.89 0.42 23.08
CA VAL A 37 -7.70 1.29 23.13
C VAL A 37 -7.34 1.72 21.71
N VAL A 38 -7.37 3.03 21.48
CA VAL A 38 -7.01 3.66 20.21
C VAL A 38 -5.68 4.38 20.34
N GLU A 39 -4.76 4.13 19.41
CA GLU A 39 -3.50 4.87 19.30
C GLU A 39 -3.26 5.30 17.85
N PRO A 40 -2.70 6.50 17.64
CA PRO A 40 -2.24 6.92 16.32
C PRO A 40 -0.89 6.24 15.99
N ARG A 41 -0.83 5.58 14.86
CA ARG A 41 0.37 4.90 14.35
C ARG A 41 0.69 5.37 12.93
N GLU A 42 1.97 5.36 12.56
CA GLU A 42 2.41 5.70 11.21
C GLU A 42 2.19 4.55 10.22
N LEU A 43 2.22 3.33 10.72
CA LEU A 43 1.96 2.10 9.96
C LEU A 43 0.55 1.59 10.28
N LEU A 44 -0.27 1.41 9.25
CA LEU A 44 -1.55 0.72 9.33
C LEU A 44 -1.35 -0.71 8.81
N PRO A 45 -1.40 -1.76 9.63
CA PRO A 45 -1.41 -3.12 9.12
C PRO A 45 -2.52 -3.32 8.10
N SER A 46 -2.18 -3.83 6.90
CA SER A 46 -3.13 -4.13 5.82
C SER A 46 -3.85 -5.44 6.12
N VAL A 47 -4.53 -5.47 7.27
CA VAL A 47 -5.23 -6.62 7.82
C VAL A 47 -6.63 -6.23 8.25
N LEU A 48 -7.62 -7.05 7.88
CA LEU A 48 -8.98 -6.99 8.38
C LEU A 48 -9.26 -8.25 9.19
N TYR A 49 -10.04 -8.13 10.22
CA TYR A 49 -10.48 -9.26 11.04
C TYR A 49 -11.99 -9.16 11.27
N ALA A 50 -12.70 -10.28 11.05
CA ALA A 50 -14.12 -10.40 11.32
C ALA A 50 -14.34 -10.93 12.76
N PRO A 51 -14.66 -10.07 13.74
CA PRO A 51 -14.80 -10.51 15.13
C PRO A 51 -15.92 -11.52 15.31
N LEU A 52 -15.77 -12.40 16.30
CA LEU A 52 -16.90 -13.15 16.83
C LEU A 52 -17.81 -12.21 17.61
N GLU A 53 -19.11 -12.49 17.61
CA GLU A 53 -20.07 -11.69 18.39
C GLU A 53 -19.71 -11.66 19.89
N SER A 54 -19.20 -12.79 20.42
CA SER A 54 -18.74 -12.92 21.81
C SER A 54 -17.54 -12.04 22.15
N GLU A 55 -16.76 -11.61 21.17
CA GLU A 55 -15.61 -10.71 21.41
C GLU A 55 -16.08 -9.28 21.68
N GLY A 56 -17.25 -8.87 21.15
CA GLY A 56 -17.77 -7.52 21.29
C GLY A 56 -16.80 -6.44 20.81
N LEU A 57 -16.02 -6.74 19.77
CA LEU A 57 -15.07 -5.80 19.18
C LEU A 57 -15.78 -4.92 18.16
N VAL A 58 -15.63 -3.62 18.32
CA VAL A 58 -16.14 -2.60 17.39
C VAL A 58 -15.02 -1.64 17.07
N ASP A 59 -14.75 -1.45 15.79
CA ASP A 59 -13.81 -0.44 15.32
C ASP A 59 -14.56 0.88 15.11
N PRO A 60 -14.23 1.94 15.87
CA PRO A 60 -14.92 3.22 15.74
C PRO A 60 -14.62 3.95 14.42
N PHE A 61 -13.65 3.48 13.67
CA PHE A 61 -13.18 4.11 12.44
C PHE A 61 -13.52 3.31 11.18
N ALA A 62 -14.03 2.08 11.33
CA ALA A 62 -14.36 1.20 10.21
C ALA A 62 -15.81 0.74 10.28
N PRO A 63 -16.49 0.63 9.12
CA PRO A 63 -17.82 0.06 9.12
C PRO A 63 -17.78 -1.44 9.48
N PRO A 64 -18.77 -1.95 10.26
CA PRO A 64 -18.85 -3.37 10.55
C PRO A 64 -18.96 -4.19 9.24
N PRO A 65 -18.69 -5.48 9.25
CA PRO A 65 -18.40 -6.31 10.42
C PRO A 65 -16.91 -6.48 10.74
N PHE A 66 -16.01 -5.74 10.11
CA PHE A 66 -14.57 -5.91 10.31
C PHE A 66 -13.98 -4.87 11.26
N VAL A 67 -12.92 -5.26 11.95
CA VAL A 67 -11.95 -4.35 12.58
C VAL A 67 -10.68 -4.30 11.72
N GLU A 68 -9.93 -3.20 11.80
CA GLU A 68 -8.78 -2.91 10.93
C GLU A 68 -7.54 -2.56 11.74
N GLY A 69 -6.35 -2.76 11.15
CA GLY A 69 -5.09 -2.33 11.71
C GLY A 69 -4.51 -3.28 12.75
N GLU A 70 -3.87 -2.76 13.78
CA GLU A 70 -3.04 -3.54 14.71
C GLU A 70 -3.82 -4.61 15.48
N LEU A 71 -4.99 -4.27 16.02
CA LEU A 71 -5.81 -5.27 16.71
C LEU A 71 -6.28 -6.36 15.74
N ALA A 72 -6.64 -6.00 14.50
CA ALA A 72 -7.00 -6.96 13.47
C ALA A 72 -5.84 -7.91 13.17
N ARG A 73 -4.62 -7.40 13.05
CA ARG A 73 -3.41 -8.20 12.83
C ARG A 73 -3.17 -9.22 13.96
N LEU A 74 -3.30 -8.78 15.21
CA LEU A 74 -3.13 -9.65 16.37
C LEU A 74 -4.19 -10.76 16.40
N ARG A 75 -5.47 -10.40 16.19
CA ARG A 75 -6.57 -11.36 16.20
C ARG A 75 -6.55 -12.32 15.00
N ALA A 76 -6.20 -11.84 13.82
CA ALA A 76 -6.04 -12.69 12.63
C ALA A 76 -4.93 -13.73 12.80
N ALA A 77 -3.87 -13.42 13.53
CA ALA A 77 -2.82 -14.40 13.86
C ALA A 77 -3.30 -15.48 14.83
N GLU A 78 -4.21 -15.15 15.77
CA GLU A 78 -4.79 -16.10 16.70
C GLU A 78 -5.90 -16.95 16.08
N ILE A 79 -6.71 -16.38 15.15
CA ILE A 79 -7.83 -17.03 14.48
C ILE A 79 -7.73 -16.79 12.96
N PRO A 80 -6.83 -17.48 12.24
CA PRO A 80 -6.51 -17.17 10.84
C PRO A 80 -7.71 -17.23 9.89
N GLY A 81 -8.65 -18.13 10.09
CA GLY A 81 -9.85 -18.27 9.24
C GLY A 81 -10.79 -17.06 9.26
N ARG A 82 -10.58 -16.09 10.15
CA ARG A 82 -11.39 -14.85 10.24
C ARG A 82 -10.62 -13.59 9.83
N GLY A 83 -9.37 -13.76 9.40
CA GLY A 83 -8.49 -12.67 8.99
C GLY A 83 -8.38 -12.56 7.47
N ILE A 84 -8.45 -11.33 6.95
CA ILE A 84 -8.09 -11.01 5.57
C ILE A 84 -6.70 -10.38 5.62
N VAL A 85 -5.73 -11.07 5.06
CA VAL A 85 -4.34 -10.63 4.95
C VAL A 85 -3.94 -10.60 3.47
N SER A 86 -2.91 -9.82 3.14
CA SER A 86 -2.32 -9.78 1.79
C SER A 86 -3.32 -9.47 0.66
N ALA A 87 -4.38 -8.71 0.92
CA ALA A 87 -5.41 -8.41 -0.06
C ALA A 87 -4.85 -7.79 -1.35
N LYS A 88 -3.78 -6.98 -1.27
CA LYS A 88 -3.10 -6.39 -2.42
C LYS A 88 -2.59 -7.43 -3.41
N SER A 89 -2.02 -8.54 -2.92
CA SER A 89 -1.49 -9.60 -3.78
C SER A 89 -2.57 -10.24 -4.65
N TRP A 90 -3.82 -10.30 -4.14
CA TRP A 90 -4.96 -10.82 -4.88
C TRP A 90 -5.41 -9.91 -6.03
N LEU A 91 -5.09 -8.61 -6.01
CA LEU A 91 -5.36 -7.70 -7.13
C LEU A 91 -4.60 -8.08 -8.41
N SER A 92 -3.48 -8.78 -8.30
CA SER A 92 -2.68 -9.26 -9.44
C SER A 92 -2.85 -10.74 -9.75
N HIS A 93 -3.65 -11.48 -8.97
CA HIS A 93 -3.82 -12.92 -9.14
C HIS A 93 -4.74 -13.25 -10.32
N ALA A 94 -4.18 -13.71 -11.43
CA ALA A 94 -4.93 -13.96 -12.67
C ALA A 94 -5.89 -15.16 -12.60
N GLY A 95 -5.74 -16.04 -11.61
CA GLY A 95 -6.52 -17.28 -11.50
C GLY A 95 -7.87 -17.16 -10.77
N VAL A 96 -8.26 -15.94 -10.36
CA VAL A 96 -9.48 -15.69 -9.58
C VAL A 96 -10.26 -14.50 -10.13
N ASP A 97 -11.55 -14.44 -9.82
CA ASP A 97 -12.34 -13.23 -10.01
C ASP A 97 -12.01 -12.23 -8.88
N ARG A 98 -11.22 -11.23 -9.23
CA ARG A 98 -10.71 -10.21 -8.30
C ARG A 98 -11.81 -9.28 -7.76
N ASN A 99 -12.99 -9.28 -8.37
CA ASN A 99 -14.17 -8.52 -7.93
C ASN A 99 -15.12 -9.35 -7.06
N ALA A 100 -14.96 -10.68 -7.07
CA ALA A 100 -15.78 -11.56 -6.25
C ALA A 100 -15.34 -11.51 -4.77
N PRO A 101 -16.26 -11.73 -3.82
CA PRO A 101 -15.97 -11.76 -2.37
C PRO A 101 -15.27 -13.08 -2.00
N ILE A 102 -13.97 -13.18 -2.30
CA ILE A 102 -13.17 -14.39 -2.11
C ILE A 102 -12.30 -14.39 -0.85
N LEU A 103 -12.25 -13.28 -0.12
CA LEU A 103 -11.40 -13.15 1.07
C LEU A 103 -12.23 -13.14 2.36
N PRO A 104 -11.81 -13.87 3.41
CA PRO A 104 -10.59 -14.66 3.53
C PRO A 104 -10.62 -15.92 2.64
N TRP A 105 -9.46 -16.20 2.00
CA TRP A 105 -9.34 -17.33 1.07
C TRP A 105 -9.28 -18.68 1.81
N GLY A 106 -9.90 -19.71 1.22
CA GLY A 106 -9.82 -21.08 1.73
C GLY A 106 -10.72 -21.34 2.95
N ASN A 107 -11.63 -20.43 3.27
CA ASN A 107 -12.59 -20.61 4.35
C ASN A 107 -13.91 -21.17 3.82
N ASP A 108 -13.84 -22.37 3.21
CA ASP A 108 -15.00 -23.07 2.59
C ASP A 108 -15.80 -23.89 3.63
N ASP A 109 -15.53 -23.71 4.93
CA ASP A 109 -16.30 -24.37 5.97
C ASP A 109 -17.66 -23.68 6.11
N GLU A 110 -18.70 -24.32 5.56
CA GLU A 110 -20.11 -23.86 5.60
C GLU A 110 -20.63 -23.60 7.04
N ASN A 111 -19.91 -24.09 8.05
CA ASN A 111 -20.26 -23.88 9.46
C ASN A 111 -19.65 -22.63 10.06
N VAL A 112 -18.80 -21.91 9.34
CA VAL A 112 -18.15 -20.69 9.84
C VAL A 112 -18.74 -19.47 9.12
N ASP A 113 -19.61 -18.75 9.81
CA ASP A 113 -20.17 -17.49 9.30
C ASP A 113 -19.11 -16.38 9.34
N VAL A 114 -18.31 -16.28 8.28
CA VAL A 114 -17.32 -15.23 8.08
C VAL A 114 -17.73 -14.40 6.87
N PRO A 115 -17.92 -13.09 7.06
CA PRO A 115 -18.20 -12.22 5.93
C PRO A 115 -17.01 -12.17 4.98
N HIS A 116 -17.29 -12.22 3.68
CA HIS A 116 -16.29 -12.19 2.63
C HIS A 116 -16.25 -10.82 1.95
N LEU A 117 -15.06 -10.44 1.50
CA LEU A 117 -14.82 -9.23 0.70
C LEU A 117 -14.07 -9.58 -0.58
N SER A 118 -14.24 -8.74 -1.60
CA SER A 118 -13.35 -8.77 -2.75
C SER A 118 -11.99 -8.15 -2.40
N PRO A 119 -10.92 -8.51 -3.12
CA PRO A 119 -9.63 -7.82 -3.01
C PRO A 119 -9.73 -6.30 -3.18
N VAL A 120 -10.61 -5.84 -4.06
CA VAL A 120 -10.87 -4.41 -4.29
C VAL A 120 -11.53 -3.77 -3.07
N ASP A 121 -12.55 -4.42 -2.48
CA ASP A 121 -13.22 -3.88 -1.29
C ASP A 121 -12.29 -3.84 -0.07
N ALA A 122 -11.47 -4.88 0.12
CA ALA A 122 -10.48 -4.88 1.19
C ALA A 122 -9.46 -3.73 1.02
N SER A 123 -8.97 -3.52 -0.21
CA SER A 123 -8.07 -2.41 -0.53
C SER A 123 -8.74 -1.05 -0.33
N ALA A 124 -9.99 -0.91 -0.72
CA ALA A 124 -10.78 0.31 -0.53
C ALA A 124 -10.94 0.65 0.96
N ARG A 125 -11.06 -0.33 1.85
CA ARG A 125 -11.16 -0.09 3.29
C ARG A 125 -9.89 0.54 3.87
N TYR A 126 -8.71 0.04 3.49
CA TYR A 126 -7.44 0.66 3.93
C TYR A 126 -7.32 2.10 3.42
N LEU A 127 -7.69 2.35 2.16
CA LEU A 127 -7.69 3.69 1.59
C LEU A 127 -8.74 4.61 2.25
N ALA A 128 -9.90 4.08 2.63
CA ALA A 128 -10.91 4.83 3.41
C ALA A 128 -10.36 5.29 4.76
N ARG A 129 -9.61 4.41 5.44
CA ARG A 129 -8.96 4.73 6.71
C ARG A 129 -7.93 5.85 6.55
N VAL A 130 -7.08 5.77 5.53
CA VAL A 130 -6.11 6.83 5.22
C VAL A 130 -6.83 8.14 4.93
N LYS A 131 -7.86 8.10 4.08
CA LYS A 131 -8.65 9.30 3.75
C LYS A 131 -9.29 9.94 4.99
N ALA A 132 -9.93 9.15 5.84
CA ALA A 132 -10.54 9.65 7.08
C ALA A 132 -9.49 10.28 8.01
N SER A 133 -8.27 9.71 8.05
CA SER A 133 -7.17 10.26 8.85
C SER A 133 -6.63 11.58 8.26
N LEU A 134 -6.58 11.71 6.92
CA LEU A 134 -6.25 12.99 6.26
C LEU A 134 -7.30 14.06 6.55
N ASP A 135 -8.58 13.69 6.48
CA ASP A 135 -9.69 14.60 6.77
C ASP A 135 -9.66 15.04 8.23
N GLN A 136 -9.41 14.13 9.18
CA GLN A 136 -9.29 14.43 10.61
C GLN A 136 -8.08 15.34 10.92
N ALA A 137 -6.98 15.18 10.19
CA ALA A 137 -5.80 16.02 10.32
C ALA A 137 -5.91 17.33 9.52
N GLU A 138 -7.07 17.60 8.89
CA GLU A 138 -7.34 18.78 8.06
C GLU A 138 -6.35 18.96 6.90
N ILE A 139 -5.74 17.85 6.42
CA ILE A 139 -4.79 17.86 5.30
C ILE A 139 -5.56 17.95 3.98
N LYS A 140 -5.63 19.16 3.43
CA LYS A 140 -6.28 19.43 2.14
C LYS A 140 -5.30 19.20 1.00
N THR A 141 -5.67 18.30 0.09
CA THR A 141 -4.88 17.99 -1.10
C THR A 141 -5.78 17.71 -2.29
N ASN A 142 -5.29 18.06 -3.48
CA ASN A 142 -5.86 17.64 -4.76
C ASN A 142 -4.86 16.78 -5.56
N ASP A 143 -3.67 16.52 -5.01
CA ASP A 143 -2.62 15.72 -5.63
C ASP A 143 -2.27 14.55 -4.70
N VAL A 144 -2.81 13.38 -5.01
CA VAL A 144 -2.58 12.14 -4.28
C VAL A 144 -1.89 11.16 -5.21
N VAL A 145 -0.74 10.66 -4.78
CA VAL A 145 0.04 9.62 -5.46
C VAL A 145 -0.17 8.31 -4.71
N LEU A 146 -0.55 7.27 -5.44
CA LEU A 146 -0.70 5.91 -4.90
C LEU A 146 0.33 5.00 -5.56
N THR A 147 1.16 4.32 -4.77
CA THR A 147 2.17 3.42 -5.30
C THR A 147 1.59 2.07 -5.69
N VAL A 148 2.16 1.50 -6.75
CA VAL A 148 1.84 0.15 -7.24
C VAL A 148 3.10 -0.59 -7.63
N PRO A 149 3.15 -1.93 -7.47
CA PRO A 149 4.27 -2.73 -7.95
C PRO A 149 4.50 -2.54 -9.45
N ALA A 150 5.76 -2.57 -9.87
CA ALA A 150 6.11 -2.55 -11.30
C ALA A 150 5.58 -3.79 -12.05
N SER A 151 5.35 -4.88 -11.32
CA SER A 151 4.83 -6.15 -11.82
C SER A 151 3.31 -6.15 -12.05
N PHE A 152 2.56 -5.14 -11.57
CA PHE A 152 1.12 -5.06 -11.79
C PHE A 152 0.78 -4.88 -13.27
N ASP A 153 -0.09 -5.78 -13.78
CA ASP A 153 -0.70 -5.66 -15.08
C ASP A 153 -1.72 -4.51 -15.13
N GLU A 154 -2.22 -4.18 -16.31
CA GLU A 154 -3.20 -3.10 -16.50
C GLU A 154 -4.45 -3.31 -15.65
N SER A 155 -4.94 -4.54 -15.59
CA SER A 155 -6.12 -4.87 -14.78
C SER A 155 -5.89 -4.64 -13.28
N ALA A 156 -4.73 -5.03 -12.74
CA ALA A 156 -4.41 -4.78 -11.34
C ALA A 156 -4.30 -3.27 -11.03
N ARG A 157 -3.77 -2.49 -11.99
CA ARG A 157 -3.71 -1.02 -11.90
C ARG A 157 -5.12 -0.41 -11.90
N GLU A 158 -5.99 -0.85 -12.80
CA GLU A 158 -7.40 -0.40 -12.87
C GLU A 158 -8.15 -0.73 -11.59
N LEU A 159 -8.00 -1.95 -11.04
CA LEU A 159 -8.63 -2.34 -9.78
C LEU A 159 -8.11 -1.53 -8.58
N THR A 160 -6.84 -1.14 -8.60
CA THR A 160 -6.26 -0.24 -7.59
C THR A 160 -6.88 1.16 -7.68
N LEU A 161 -7.05 1.70 -8.91
CA LEU A 161 -7.75 2.97 -9.14
C LEU A 161 -9.22 2.89 -8.74
N GLU A 162 -9.86 1.76 -9.01
CA GLU A 162 -11.25 1.52 -8.61
C GLU A 162 -11.40 1.54 -7.09
N ALA A 163 -10.51 0.86 -6.35
CA ALA A 163 -10.50 0.88 -4.89
C ALA A 163 -10.39 2.31 -4.34
N ALA A 164 -9.52 3.15 -4.92
CA ALA A 164 -9.38 4.54 -4.55
C ALA A 164 -10.63 5.37 -4.89
N THR A 165 -11.23 5.11 -6.05
CA THR A 165 -12.44 5.83 -6.52
C THR A 165 -13.65 5.52 -5.63
N ARG A 166 -13.82 4.28 -5.18
CA ARG A 166 -14.91 3.85 -4.26
C ARG A 166 -14.94 4.68 -2.97
N VAL A 167 -13.78 5.18 -2.54
CA VAL A 167 -13.67 5.99 -1.31
C VAL A 167 -13.52 7.50 -1.59
N GLY A 168 -13.69 7.91 -2.86
CA GLY A 168 -13.63 9.31 -3.27
C GLY A 168 -12.21 9.91 -3.29
N LEU A 169 -11.18 9.07 -3.37
CA LEU A 169 -9.80 9.50 -3.60
C LEU A 169 -9.52 9.55 -5.10
N LYS A 170 -9.13 10.72 -5.61
CA LYS A 170 -8.59 10.88 -6.95
C LYS A 170 -7.08 10.73 -6.86
N VAL A 171 -6.55 9.68 -7.44
CA VAL A 171 -5.12 9.35 -7.34
C VAL A 171 -4.48 9.26 -8.73
N ARG A 172 -3.18 9.54 -8.79
CA ARG A 172 -2.32 9.11 -9.89
C ARG A 172 -1.43 7.97 -9.40
N LEU A 173 -1.19 6.98 -10.23
CA LEU A 173 -0.33 5.86 -9.88
C LEU A 173 1.13 6.21 -10.13
N LEU A 174 2.00 5.69 -9.25
CA LEU A 174 3.45 5.72 -9.39
C LEU A 174 4.00 4.33 -9.11
N GLU A 175 4.95 3.86 -9.92
CA GLU A 175 5.58 2.57 -9.65
C GLU A 175 6.46 2.64 -8.40
N GLU A 176 6.38 1.63 -7.53
CA GLU A 176 7.16 1.53 -6.29
C GLU A 176 8.66 1.71 -6.50
N PRO A 177 9.32 1.09 -7.52
CA PRO A 177 10.73 1.32 -7.75
C PRO A 177 11.08 2.75 -8.15
N GLN A 178 10.17 3.45 -8.85
CA GLN A 178 10.36 4.87 -9.15
C GLN A 178 10.21 5.72 -7.89
N ALA A 179 9.21 5.44 -7.06
CA ALA A 179 9.02 6.12 -5.79
C ALA A 179 10.23 5.97 -4.87
N ALA A 180 10.75 4.74 -4.75
CA ALA A 180 11.97 4.46 -3.99
C ALA A 180 13.17 5.25 -4.51
N PHE A 181 13.34 5.32 -5.84
CA PHE A 181 14.44 6.07 -6.43
C PHE A 181 14.27 7.59 -6.26
N TYR A 182 13.06 8.14 -6.29
CA TYR A 182 12.82 9.54 -5.97
C TYR A 182 13.27 9.88 -4.54
N ASP A 183 13.04 9.01 -3.56
CA ASP A 183 13.53 9.22 -2.20
C ASP A 183 15.07 9.18 -2.13
N VAL A 184 15.70 8.27 -2.87
CA VAL A 184 17.17 8.24 -2.99
C VAL A 184 17.68 9.57 -3.58
N MET A 185 17.08 10.06 -4.65
CA MET A 185 17.48 11.34 -5.26
C MET A 185 17.35 12.49 -4.28
N ARG A 186 16.25 12.56 -3.55
CA ARG A 186 16.04 13.55 -2.50
C ARG A 186 17.15 13.52 -1.43
N ARG A 187 17.57 12.31 -1.02
CA ARG A 187 18.62 12.13 0.01
C ARG A 187 20.03 12.48 -0.49
N ILE A 188 20.36 12.12 -1.73
CA ILE A 188 21.70 12.41 -2.30
C ILE A 188 21.82 13.83 -2.82
N GLY A 189 20.69 14.51 -3.08
CA GLY A 189 20.63 15.86 -3.63
C GLY A 189 21.17 15.97 -5.05
N ASP A 190 21.16 17.19 -5.60
CA ASP A 190 21.60 17.47 -6.97
C ASP A 190 23.08 17.11 -7.21
N ASP A 191 23.94 17.37 -6.24
CA ASP A 191 25.37 17.03 -6.33
C ASP A 191 25.61 15.53 -6.35
N GLY A 192 24.85 14.74 -5.58
CA GLY A 192 24.93 13.30 -5.58
C GLY A 192 24.46 12.71 -6.90
N LEU A 193 23.34 13.21 -7.42
CA LEU A 193 22.82 12.80 -8.73
C LEU A 193 23.78 13.19 -9.85
N ALA A 194 24.36 14.39 -9.81
CA ALA A 194 25.36 14.83 -10.77
C ALA A 194 26.55 13.86 -10.80
N ARG A 195 27.14 13.55 -9.64
CA ARG A 195 28.25 12.58 -9.53
C ARG A 195 27.91 11.20 -10.08
N LEU A 196 26.69 10.70 -9.79
CA LEU A 196 26.22 9.41 -10.32
C LEU A 196 26.20 9.41 -11.84
N LEU A 197 25.63 10.44 -12.45
CA LEU A 197 25.47 10.53 -13.90
C LEU A 197 26.81 10.83 -14.60
N ASP A 198 27.68 11.65 -14.02
CA ASP A 198 29.01 11.93 -14.57
C ASP A 198 29.89 10.67 -14.58
N ALA A 199 29.82 9.84 -13.52
CA ALA A 199 30.53 8.57 -13.44
C ALA A 199 30.04 7.53 -14.47
N THR A 200 28.85 7.75 -15.05
CA THR A 200 28.21 6.83 -15.99
C THR A 200 27.96 7.45 -17.38
N ASN A 201 28.70 8.49 -17.72
CA ASN A 201 28.60 9.22 -19.00
C ASN A 201 27.17 9.74 -19.29
N GLY A 202 26.45 10.20 -18.29
CA GLY A 202 25.11 10.79 -18.40
C GLY A 202 23.95 9.79 -18.39
N GLU A 203 24.23 8.49 -18.31
CA GLU A 203 23.21 7.43 -18.22
C GLU A 203 23.58 6.40 -17.16
N ALA A 204 22.77 6.27 -16.10
CA ALA A 204 22.94 5.29 -15.05
C ALA A 204 21.87 4.19 -15.13
N ARG A 205 22.24 2.98 -14.77
CA ARG A 205 21.31 1.86 -14.57
C ARG A 205 21.26 1.51 -13.09
N ILE A 206 20.05 1.58 -12.51
CA ILE A 206 19.83 1.39 -11.10
C ILE A 206 18.98 0.14 -10.90
N LEU A 207 19.50 -0.83 -10.15
CA LEU A 207 18.73 -1.98 -9.71
C LEU A 207 18.01 -1.60 -8.39
N VAL A 208 16.70 -1.65 -8.41
CA VAL A 208 15.87 -1.56 -7.21
C VAL A 208 15.51 -2.97 -6.79
N CYS A 209 15.83 -3.31 -5.55
CA CYS A 209 15.44 -4.56 -4.91
C CYS A 209 14.47 -4.19 -3.78
N ASP A 210 13.19 -4.44 -4.01
CA ASP A 210 12.12 -4.19 -3.06
C ASP A 210 11.76 -5.50 -2.35
N VAL A 211 12.07 -5.58 -1.05
CA VAL A 211 11.79 -6.74 -0.21
C VAL A 211 10.70 -6.35 0.78
N GLY A 212 9.46 -6.68 0.43
CA GLY A 212 8.28 -6.47 1.27
C GLY A 212 8.04 -7.62 2.27
N GLY A 213 6.91 -7.57 2.96
CA GLY A 213 6.49 -8.66 3.86
C GLY A 213 6.14 -9.94 3.12
N GLY A 214 5.37 -9.84 2.03
CA GLY A 214 4.91 -11.01 1.25
C GLY A 214 5.69 -11.28 -0.02
N THR A 215 6.40 -10.29 -0.58
CA THR A 215 6.97 -10.37 -1.92
C THR A 215 8.33 -9.70 -2.03
N THR A 216 9.09 -10.12 -3.03
CA THR A 216 10.32 -9.44 -3.45
C THR A 216 10.19 -9.10 -4.93
N ASP A 217 10.37 -7.83 -5.25
CA ASP A 217 10.32 -7.30 -6.61
C ASP A 217 11.68 -6.71 -7.01
N LEU A 218 12.14 -7.09 -8.20
CA LEU A 218 13.36 -6.56 -8.78
C LEU A 218 13.01 -5.69 -9.98
N SER A 219 13.52 -4.47 -10.03
CA SER A 219 13.28 -3.55 -11.13
C SER A 219 14.58 -2.87 -11.57
N LEU A 220 14.77 -2.74 -12.87
CA LEU A 220 15.90 -2.02 -13.44
C LEU A 220 15.43 -0.69 -14.00
N LEU A 221 15.92 0.39 -13.41
CA LEU A 221 15.67 1.75 -13.86
C LEU A 221 16.85 2.25 -14.70
N LYS A 222 16.53 3.03 -15.72
CA LYS A 222 17.45 3.85 -16.47
C LYS A 222 17.24 5.31 -16.08
N VAL A 223 18.30 5.96 -15.69
CA VAL A 223 18.32 7.39 -15.33
C VAL A 223 19.20 8.11 -16.32
N SER A 224 18.68 9.11 -17.02
CA SER A 224 19.40 9.87 -18.03
C SER A 224 19.19 11.37 -17.85
N ARG A 225 20.23 12.16 -18.16
CA ARG A 225 20.19 13.61 -17.99
C ARG A 225 19.76 14.39 -19.25
N ALA A 226 19.93 13.87 -20.42
CA ALA A 226 19.73 14.62 -21.67
C ALA A 226 18.51 14.14 -22.46
N PRO A 227 17.67 15.06 -23.01
CA PRO A 227 17.72 16.53 -22.84
C PRO A 227 17.21 17.01 -21.48
N GLU A 228 16.40 16.20 -20.80
CA GLU A 228 15.87 16.41 -19.44
C GLU A 228 16.15 15.16 -18.60
N LEU A 229 16.07 15.29 -17.28
CA LEU A 229 16.19 14.16 -16.37
C LEU A 229 15.01 13.21 -16.58
N THR A 230 15.30 11.98 -17.00
CA THR A 230 14.30 10.93 -17.14
C THR A 230 14.63 9.74 -16.25
N ILE A 231 13.58 9.11 -15.74
CA ILE A 231 13.66 7.88 -14.93
C ILE A 231 12.69 6.89 -15.56
N ASP A 232 13.24 5.98 -16.35
CA ASP A 232 12.47 4.98 -17.08
C ASP A 232 12.70 3.59 -16.49
N ARG A 233 11.64 2.83 -16.25
CA ARG A 233 11.79 1.41 -15.94
C ARG A 233 12.03 0.65 -17.23
N ILE A 234 13.21 0.05 -17.37
CA ILE A 234 13.61 -0.71 -18.56
C ILE A 234 13.39 -2.21 -18.43
N ALA A 235 13.32 -2.72 -17.19
CA ALA A 235 12.97 -4.12 -16.93
C ALA A 235 12.31 -4.26 -15.55
N ALA A 236 11.43 -5.25 -15.42
CA ALA A 236 10.95 -5.77 -14.15
C ALA A 236 11.19 -7.27 -14.09
N GLY A 237 11.67 -7.76 -12.96
CA GLY A 237 11.79 -9.19 -12.68
C GLY A 237 10.42 -9.85 -12.52
N ARG A 238 10.41 -11.15 -12.39
CA ARG A 238 9.21 -11.87 -11.96
C ARG A 238 8.92 -11.51 -10.51
N HIS A 239 7.65 -11.34 -10.22
CA HIS A 239 7.18 -11.20 -8.86
C HIS A 239 7.50 -12.47 -8.05
N LEU A 240 8.30 -12.35 -7.01
CA LEU A 240 8.69 -13.47 -6.16
C LEU A 240 7.82 -13.44 -4.90
N LEU A 241 7.12 -14.53 -4.62
CA LEU A 241 6.36 -14.73 -3.39
C LEU A 241 7.32 -15.09 -2.24
N LEU A 242 8.31 -14.25 -2.03
CA LEU A 242 9.34 -14.35 -0.98
C LEU A 242 9.40 -13.01 -0.28
N GLY A 243 8.97 -12.98 0.95
CA GLY A 243 8.98 -11.78 1.77
C GLY A 243 9.33 -12.09 3.22
N GLY A 244 9.39 -11.06 4.04
CA GLY A 244 9.77 -11.18 5.45
C GLY A 244 8.76 -11.93 6.32
N ASP A 245 7.52 -12.11 5.86
CA ASP A 245 6.44 -12.80 6.56
C ASP A 245 6.25 -14.26 6.09
N ASN A 246 7.08 -14.75 5.16
CA ASN A 246 7.02 -16.10 4.59
C ASN A 246 8.08 -17.02 5.17
#